data_015d335864dfbb192a63381eef82395d
#
_entry.id   015d335864dfbb192a63381eef82395d
#
_cell.length_a   1.000
_cell.length_b   1.000
_cell.length_c   1.000
_cell.angle_alpha   90.00
_cell.angle_beta   90.00
_cell.angle_gamma   90.00
#
_symmetry.space_group_name_H-M   'P 1'
#
loop_
_entity.id
_entity.type
_entity.pdbx_description
1 polymer ?
#
loop_
_entity_poly.entity_id
_entity_poly.type
_entity_poly.pdbx_seq_one_letter_code
_entity_poly.pdbx_strand_id
1 'polypeptide(L)' 'MQDPALQELESNFLIQQKLVEAAKKLANEPDLCKTVKKKRKQDYTDAVKKLQEIENAINEYRIRCGKKPSQ' A
#
# COMPACT_ATOMS: atom_id res chain seq x y z
N MET A 1 19.47 -8.49 -15.49
CA MET A 1 18.15 -9.08 -15.76
C MET A 1 17.22 -8.83 -14.60
N GLN A 2 16.02 -8.34 -14.86
CA GLN A 2 15.07 -8.04 -13.79
C GLN A 2 14.30 -9.30 -13.41
N ASP A 3 14.06 -9.46 -12.11
CA ASP A 3 13.32 -10.60 -11.58
C ASP A 3 11.81 -10.35 -11.77
N PRO A 4 11.08 -11.20 -12.52
CA PRO A 4 9.65 -10.98 -12.74
C PRO A 4 8.83 -10.96 -11.46
N ALA A 5 9.19 -11.78 -10.47
CA ALA A 5 8.48 -11.80 -9.19
C ALA A 5 8.66 -10.50 -8.43
N LEU A 6 9.87 -9.96 -8.40
CA LEU A 6 10.14 -8.67 -7.76
C LEU A 6 9.45 -7.54 -8.49
N GLN A 7 9.46 -7.57 -9.84
CA GLN A 7 8.76 -6.57 -10.65
C GLN A 7 7.27 -6.53 -10.34
N GLU A 8 6.66 -7.70 -10.20
CA GLU A 8 5.24 -7.79 -9.85
C GLU A 8 4.96 -7.18 -8.49
N LEU A 9 5.80 -7.49 -7.50
CA LEU A 9 5.66 -6.93 -6.16
C LEU A 9 5.81 -5.40 -6.17
N GLU A 10 6.78 -4.89 -6.92
CA GLU A 10 6.99 -3.45 -7.04
C GLU A 10 5.82 -2.76 -7.73
N SER A 11 5.26 -3.38 -8.77
CA SER A 11 4.08 -2.87 -9.45
C SER A 11 2.88 -2.81 -8.50
N ASN A 12 2.67 -3.89 -7.73
CA ASN A 12 1.60 -3.94 -6.75
C ASN A 12 1.77 -2.86 -5.68
N PHE A 13 3.00 -2.61 -5.27
CA PHE A 13 3.31 -1.56 -4.30
C PHE A 13 2.89 -0.19 -4.83
N LEU A 14 3.25 0.12 -6.08
CA LEU A 14 2.89 1.40 -6.70
C LEU A 14 1.38 1.58 -6.81
N ILE A 15 0.69 0.52 -7.23
CA ILE A 15 -0.77 0.54 -7.35
C ILE A 15 -1.40 0.79 -5.98
N GLN A 16 -0.95 0.05 -4.96
CA GLN A 16 -1.48 0.19 -3.62
C GLN A 16 -1.20 1.57 -3.03
N GLN A 17 -0.03 2.14 -3.34
CA GLN A 17 0.33 3.48 -2.91
C GLN A 17 -0.67 4.52 -3.44
N LYS A 18 -1.07 4.38 -4.70
CA LYS A 18 -2.07 5.25 -5.30
C LYS A 18 -3.44 5.07 -4.66
N LEU A 19 -3.79 3.83 -4.32
CA LEU A 19 -5.05 3.54 -3.63
C LEU A 19 -5.07 4.17 -2.24
N VAL A 20 -3.95 4.13 -1.51
CA VAL A 20 -3.83 4.79 -0.22
C VAL A 20 -4.06 6.29 -0.33
N GLU A 21 -3.44 6.92 -1.33
CA GLU A 21 -3.63 8.36 -1.56
C GLU A 21 -5.08 8.69 -1.87
N ALA A 22 -5.73 7.91 -2.72
CA ALA A 22 -7.14 8.12 -3.05
C ALA A 22 -8.02 7.95 -1.83
N ALA A 23 -7.78 6.91 -1.03
CA ALA A 23 -8.54 6.67 0.19
C ALA A 23 -8.36 7.80 1.20
N LYS A 24 -7.15 8.35 1.30
CA LYS A 24 -6.86 9.49 2.17
C LYS A 24 -7.68 10.70 1.77
N LYS A 25 -7.70 11.02 0.47
CA LYS A 25 -8.47 12.15 -0.04
C LYS A 25 -9.95 11.97 0.23
N LEU A 26 -10.48 10.77 0.00
CA LEU A 26 -11.88 10.47 0.25
C LEU A 26 -12.24 10.57 1.75
N ALA A 27 -11.32 10.16 2.62
CA ALA A 27 -11.54 10.24 4.07
C ALA A 27 -11.49 11.68 4.59
N ASN A 28 -10.85 12.58 3.87
CA ASN A 28 -10.70 13.98 4.26
C ASN A 28 -11.77 14.91 3.68
N GLU A 29 -12.78 14.37 2.99
CA GLU A 29 -13.87 15.17 2.47
C GLU A 29 -14.64 15.84 3.60
N PRO A 30 -14.91 17.16 3.51
CA PRO A 30 -15.52 17.88 4.63
C PRO A 30 -17.03 17.63 4.82
N ASP A 31 -17.74 17.22 3.77
CA ASP A 31 -19.19 17.11 3.80
C ASP A 31 -19.70 15.68 4.04
N LEU A 32 -18.88 14.83 4.63
CA LEU A 32 -19.28 13.45 4.88
C LEU A 32 -20.05 13.32 6.20
N CYS A 33 -21.14 12.54 6.18
CA CYS A 33 -21.84 12.18 7.40
C CYS A 33 -20.96 11.23 8.23
N LYS A 34 -21.26 11.12 9.53
CA LYS A 34 -20.44 10.35 10.45
C LYS A 34 -20.23 8.89 10.02
N THR A 35 -21.28 8.25 9.54
CA THR A 35 -21.24 6.85 9.11
C THR A 35 -20.29 6.67 7.92
N VAL A 36 -20.43 7.53 6.91
CA VAL A 36 -19.58 7.47 5.73
C VAL A 36 -18.15 7.82 6.07
N LYS A 37 -17.94 8.83 6.91
CA LYS A 37 -16.61 9.24 7.35
C LYS A 37 -15.89 8.11 8.06
N LYS A 38 -16.59 7.41 8.94
CA LYS A 38 -16.03 6.26 9.67
C LYS A 38 -15.62 5.15 8.72
N LYS A 39 -16.47 4.85 7.73
CA LYS A 39 -16.17 3.82 6.74
C LYS A 39 -14.96 4.20 5.89
N ARG A 40 -14.87 5.46 5.46
CA ARG A 40 -13.75 5.91 4.65
C ARG A 40 -12.43 5.90 5.43
N LYS A 41 -12.47 6.20 6.72
CA LYS A 41 -11.29 6.07 7.59
C LYS A 41 -10.85 4.62 7.69
N GLN A 42 -11.81 3.70 7.80
CA GLN A 42 -11.53 2.28 7.87
C GLN A 42 -10.90 1.80 6.55
N ASP A 43 -11.45 2.24 5.42
CA ASP A 43 -10.91 1.90 4.10
C ASP A 43 -9.46 2.41 3.96
N TYR A 44 -9.20 3.61 4.44
CA TYR A 44 -7.85 4.17 4.43
C TYR A 44 -6.90 3.33 5.29
N THR A 45 -7.31 2.97 6.51
CA THR A 45 -6.50 2.15 7.40
C THR A 45 -6.19 0.79 6.76
N ASP A 46 -7.19 0.16 6.15
CA ASP A 46 -7.02 -1.13 5.47
C ASP A 46 -6.06 -1.01 4.29
N ALA A 47 -6.17 0.09 3.53
CA ALA A 47 -5.27 0.33 2.40
C ALA A 47 -3.82 0.50 2.87
N VAL A 48 -3.60 1.21 3.97
CA VAL A 48 -2.27 1.41 4.55
C VAL A 48 -1.69 0.07 5.03
N LYS A 49 -2.49 -0.75 5.67
CA LYS A 49 -2.06 -2.09 6.11
C LYS A 49 -1.63 -2.94 4.93
N LYS A 50 -2.40 -2.90 3.85
CA LYS A 50 -2.09 -3.67 2.65
C LYS A 50 -0.77 -3.19 2.04
N LEU A 51 -0.56 -1.88 2.00
CA LEU A 51 0.69 -1.30 1.49
C LEU A 51 1.89 -1.80 2.32
N GLN A 52 1.74 -1.80 3.64
CA GLN A 52 2.80 -2.28 4.53
C GLN A 52 3.10 -3.75 4.30
N GLU A 53 2.10 -4.58 4.08
CA GLU A 53 2.28 -5.99 3.78
C GLU A 53 3.06 -6.20 2.48
N ILE A 54 2.74 -5.42 1.46
CA ILE A 54 3.46 -5.50 0.17
C ILE A 54 4.91 -5.06 0.35
N GLU A 55 5.15 -3.98 1.09
CA GLU A 55 6.50 -3.51 1.39
C GLU A 55 7.31 -4.57 2.11
N ASN A 56 6.72 -5.22 3.12
CA ASN A 56 7.36 -6.29 3.85
C ASN A 56 7.70 -7.47 2.93
N ALA A 57 6.80 -7.81 2.02
CA ALA A 57 7.03 -8.88 1.06
C ALA A 57 8.21 -8.55 0.14
N ILE A 58 8.31 -7.31 -0.32
CA ILE A 58 9.42 -6.87 -1.17
C ILE A 58 10.74 -6.98 -0.42
N ASN A 59 10.79 -6.48 0.81
CA ASN A 59 12.01 -6.52 1.62
C ASN A 59 12.43 -7.95 1.92
N GLU A 60 11.48 -8.80 2.27
CA GLU A 60 11.75 -10.20 2.54
C GLU A 60 12.28 -10.91 1.30
N TYR A 61 11.70 -10.64 0.14
CA TYR A 61 12.14 -11.21 -1.11
C TYR A 61 13.58 -10.80 -1.43
N ARG A 62 13.91 -9.52 -1.24
CA ARG A 62 15.25 -8.99 -1.48
C ARG A 62 16.28 -9.64 -0.55
N ILE A 63 15.91 -9.84 0.71
CA ILE A 63 16.78 -10.50 1.68
C ILE A 63 17.06 -11.94 1.24
N ARG A 64 16.05 -12.68 0.81
CA ARG A 64 16.21 -14.05 0.30
C ARG A 64 17.14 -14.13 -0.90
N CYS A 65 17.12 -13.10 -1.74
CA CYS A 65 17.98 -13.04 -2.93
C CYS A 65 19.37 -12.47 -2.63
N GLY A 66 19.68 -12.18 -1.35
CA GLY A 66 20.96 -11.63 -0.94
C GLY A 66 21.11 -10.15 -1.22
N LYS A 67 20.00 -9.44 -1.47
CA LYS A 67 20.01 -8.00 -1.69
C LYS A 67 19.63 -7.27 -0.40
N LYS A 68 20.10 -6.03 -0.30
CA LYS A 68 19.75 -5.21 0.86
C LYS A 68 18.28 -4.78 0.81
N PRO A 69 17.61 -4.68 1.99
CA PRO A 69 16.25 -4.14 2.03
C PRO A 69 16.17 -2.73 1.44
N SER A 70 15.03 -2.41 0.87
CA SER A 70 14.80 -1.08 0.29
C SER A 70 14.42 -0.09 1.39
N GLN A 71 15.39 0.57 1.88
CA GLN A 71 15.17 1.69 2.79
C GLN A 71 16.14 2.76 2.50
#